data_30a81c5ed6496876ffb28561946ef633
#
_entry.id   30a81c5ed6496876ffb28561946ef633
#
_cell.length_a   1.000
_cell.length_b   1.000
_cell.length_c   1.000
_cell.angle_alpha   90.00
_cell.angle_beta   90.00
_cell.angle_gamma   90.00
#
_symmetry.space_group_name_H-M   'P 1'
#
loop_
_entity.id
_entity.type
_entity.pdbx_description
1 polymer ?
#
loop_
_entity_poly.entity_id
_entity_poly.type
_entity_poly.pdbx_seq_one_letter_code
_entity_poly.pdbx_strand_id
1 'polypeptide(L)'
;MENRLGYFTIDTPDLTKAKAFYAGLFGWTFDAGSSKSTYAHVTEATGAVSFGIVRGEKRDFSHLYFRVADVDAACAKVNELGGRAAIASDSPSGRSAVVSDDQGVSIGLWQPAPGYA
;
A
#
# COMPACT_ATOMS: atom_id res chain seq x y z
N MET A 1 -8.03 -0.18 24.10
CA MET A 1 -9.03 -0.93 23.36
C MET A 1 -8.44 -2.14 22.68
N GLU A 2 -8.99 -3.29 22.99
CA GLU A 2 -8.59 -4.55 22.38
C GLU A 2 -9.42 -4.82 21.13
N ASN A 3 -9.13 -5.90 20.43
CA ASN A 3 -9.90 -6.37 19.27
C ASN A 3 -9.92 -5.43 18.07
N ARG A 4 -8.81 -4.80 17.79
CA ARG A 4 -8.64 -4.00 16.57
C ARG A 4 -7.49 -4.58 15.74
N LEU A 5 -7.46 -4.25 14.46
CA LEU A 5 -6.40 -4.72 13.58
C LEU A 5 -5.05 -4.25 14.11
N GLY A 6 -4.15 -5.20 14.40
CA GLY A 6 -2.85 -4.90 14.97
C GLY A 6 -1.69 -5.09 13.99
N TYR A 7 -1.89 -5.91 12.94
CA TYR A 7 -0.82 -6.23 12.00
C TYR A 7 -1.40 -6.84 10.74
N PHE A 8 -0.76 -6.62 9.59
CA PHE A 8 -1.09 -7.32 8.35
C PHE A 8 0.16 -7.43 7.48
N THR A 9 0.10 -8.26 6.46
CA THR A 9 1.18 -8.37 5.48
C THR A 9 0.64 -8.22 4.07
N ILE A 10 1.49 -7.67 3.20
CA ILE A 10 1.28 -7.69 1.75
C ILE A 10 2.16 -8.82 1.22
N ASP A 11 1.55 -9.80 0.59
CA ASP A 11 2.27 -10.94 0.04
C ASP A 11 2.71 -10.63 -1.40
N THR A 12 3.95 -10.96 -1.73
CA THR A 12 4.53 -10.65 -3.03
C THR A 12 5.41 -11.81 -3.50
N PRO A 13 5.39 -12.12 -4.81
CA PRO A 13 6.32 -13.11 -5.35
C PRO A 13 7.77 -12.63 -5.42
N ASP A 14 8.00 -11.31 -5.47
CA ASP A 14 9.35 -10.74 -5.55
C ASP A 14 9.49 -9.58 -4.57
N LEU A 15 10.12 -9.85 -3.43
CA LEU A 15 10.24 -8.87 -2.36
C LEU A 15 11.09 -7.67 -2.74
N THR A 16 12.17 -7.88 -3.51
CA THR A 16 13.05 -6.78 -3.93
C THR A 16 12.29 -5.78 -4.80
N LYS A 17 11.53 -6.28 -5.76
CA LYS A 17 10.71 -5.42 -6.62
C LYS A 17 9.62 -4.71 -5.84
N ALA A 18 8.95 -5.42 -4.92
CA ALA A 18 7.90 -4.82 -4.11
C ALA A 18 8.44 -3.69 -3.23
N LYS A 19 9.59 -3.89 -2.60
CA LYS A 19 10.22 -2.83 -1.79
C LYS A 19 10.49 -1.58 -2.60
N ALA A 20 11.04 -1.74 -3.79
CA ALA A 20 11.34 -0.59 -4.68
C ALA A 20 10.05 0.11 -5.12
N PHE A 21 9.02 -0.66 -5.47
CA PHE A 21 7.74 -0.10 -5.89
C PHE A 21 7.10 0.75 -4.78
N TYR A 22 6.97 0.19 -3.59
CA TYR A 22 6.29 0.90 -2.50
C TYR A 22 7.14 2.02 -1.91
N ALA A 23 8.46 1.88 -1.93
CA ALA A 23 9.34 3.00 -1.57
C ALA A 23 9.16 4.16 -2.55
N GLY A 24 9.02 3.86 -3.85
CA GLY A 24 8.80 4.88 -4.87
C GLY A 24 7.42 5.52 -4.78
N LEU A 25 6.39 4.71 -4.50
CA LEU A 25 5.01 5.20 -4.46
C LEU A 25 4.71 5.96 -3.18
N PHE A 26 5.05 5.39 -2.02
CA PHE A 26 4.66 5.89 -0.72
C PHE A 26 5.82 6.47 0.09
N GLY A 27 7.05 6.30 -0.36
CA GLY A 27 8.20 6.69 0.41
C GLY A 27 8.48 5.78 1.61
N TRP A 28 7.97 4.56 1.59
CA TRP A 28 8.18 3.63 2.70
C TRP A 28 9.64 3.29 2.86
N THR A 29 10.05 3.17 4.11
CA THR A 29 11.35 2.65 4.50
C THR A 29 11.14 1.34 5.25
N PHE A 30 12.21 0.56 5.36
CA PHE A 30 12.12 -0.78 5.92
C PHE A 30 13.12 -0.93 7.06
N ASP A 31 12.65 -1.50 8.17
CA ASP A 31 13.47 -1.66 9.35
C ASP A 31 14.42 -2.84 9.19
N ALA A 32 15.73 -2.56 9.16
CA ALA A 32 16.73 -3.59 8.95
C ALA A 32 16.80 -4.61 10.09
N GLY A 33 16.53 -4.18 11.31
CA GLY A 33 16.61 -5.06 12.49
C GLY A 33 15.52 -6.11 12.54
N SER A 34 14.36 -5.82 11.95
CA SER A 34 13.21 -6.74 11.93
C SER A 34 12.89 -7.26 10.54
N SER A 35 13.77 -7.04 9.56
CA SER A 35 13.60 -7.51 8.19
C SER A 35 14.61 -8.62 7.88
N LYS A 36 14.30 -9.42 6.87
CA LYS A 36 15.18 -10.48 6.36
C LYS A 36 14.91 -10.69 4.87
N SER A 37 15.61 -11.63 4.23
CA SER A 37 15.53 -11.83 2.77
C SER A 37 14.13 -12.18 2.26
N THR A 38 13.24 -12.68 3.13
CA THR A 38 11.87 -13.07 2.76
C THR A 38 10.80 -12.19 3.37
N TYR A 39 11.21 -11.13 4.10
CA TYR A 39 10.27 -10.29 4.82
C TYR A 39 10.86 -8.89 5.02
N ALA A 40 10.08 -7.87 4.69
CA ALA A 40 10.45 -6.49 4.93
C ALA A 40 9.42 -5.87 5.86
N HIS A 41 9.85 -5.46 7.05
CA HIS A 41 9.01 -4.75 8.00
C HIS A 41 9.00 -3.27 7.64
N VAL A 42 7.81 -2.74 7.34
CA VAL A 42 7.68 -1.33 6.99
C VAL A 42 7.84 -0.49 8.26
N THR A 43 8.73 0.51 8.20
CA THR A 43 8.91 1.45 9.29
C THR A 43 7.64 2.27 9.43
N GLU A 44 6.96 2.14 10.54
CA GLU A 44 5.64 2.74 10.72
C GLU A 44 5.71 4.12 11.31
N ALA A 45 4.77 4.97 10.90
CA ALA A 45 4.55 6.25 11.54
C ALA A 45 3.77 6.03 12.84
N THR A 46 3.87 6.98 13.74
CA THR A 46 3.14 6.95 15.01
C THR A 46 1.64 6.83 14.75
N GLY A 47 1.02 5.85 15.38
CA GLY A 47 -0.41 5.60 15.25
C GLY A 47 -0.82 4.72 14.08
N ALA A 48 0.10 4.36 13.21
CA ALA A 48 -0.21 3.49 12.09
C ALA A 48 -0.31 2.02 12.54
N VAL A 49 -1.08 1.23 11.80
CA VAL A 49 -1.09 -0.23 12.00
C VAL A 49 0.24 -0.78 11.52
N SER A 50 0.84 -1.65 12.31
CA SER A 50 2.09 -2.31 11.93
C SER A 50 1.86 -3.26 10.76
N PHE A 51 2.79 -3.29 9.80
CA PHE A 51 2.67 -4.22 8.68
C PHE A 51 4.01 -4.45 8.00
N GLY A 52 4.02 -5.48 7.15
CA GLY A 52 5.21 -5.81 6.39
C GLY A 52 4.88 -6.37 5.03
N ILE A 53 5.90 -6.57 4.22
CA ILE A 53 5.80 -7.22 2.92
C ILE A 53 6.52 -8.55 3.03
N VAL A 54 5.86 -9.64 2.67
CA VAL A 54 6.42 -10.98 2.81
C VAL A 54 6.48 -11.64 1.43
N ARG A 55 7.54 -12.40 1.17
CA ARG A 55 7.62 -13.19 -0.05
C ARG A 55 6.71 -14.40 0.06
N GLY A 56 5.79 -14.52 -0.86
CA GLY A 56 4.82 -15.60 -0.89
C GLY A 56 3.96 -15.52 -2.14
N GLU A 57 2.87 -16.26 -2.16
CA GLU A 57 1.94 -16.20 -3.25
C GLU A 57 1.24 -14.85 -3.27
N LYS A 58 1.00 -14.36 -4.48
CA LYS A 58 0.28 -13.11 -4.69
C LYS A 58 -1.13 -13.18 -4.09
N ARG A 59 -1.50 -12.14 -3.34
CA ARG A 59 -2.85 -11.99 -2.81
C ARG A 59 -3.33 -10.56 -3.08
N ASP A 60 -4.62 -10.44 -3.35
CA ASP A 60 -5.22 -9.14 -3.62
C ASP A 60 -5.75 -8.52 -2.32
N PHE A 61 -5.46 -7.24 -2.14
CA PHE A 61 -5.90 -6.47 -0.99
C PHE A 61 -6.74 -5.28 -1.42
N SER A 62 -7.70 -5.51 -2.33
CA SER A 62 -8.54 -4.43 -2.85
C SER A 62 -9.43 -3.79 -1.78
N HIS A 63 -9.55 -4.43 -0.63
CA HIS A 63 -10.29 -3.89 0.51
C HIS A 63 -9.39 -3.19 1.53
N LEU A 64 -8.08 -3.15 1.32
CA LEU A 64 -7.16 -2.38 2.13
C LEU A 64 -6.86 -1.09 1.39
N TYR A 65 -7.27 0.04 1.97
CA TYR A 65 -7.09 1.34 1.35
C TYR A 65 -6.02 2.13 2.08
N PHE A 66 -5.03 2.58 1.33
CA PHE A 66 -3.96 3.44 1.86
C PHE A 66 -4.30 4.89 1.58
N ARG A 67 -4.23 5.72 2.62
CA ARG A 67 -4.50 7.16 2.46
C ARG A 67 -3.43 7.81 1.61
N VAL A 68 -3.86 8.64 0.68
CA VAL A 68 -2.96 9.47 -0.13
C VAL A 68 -3.51 10.89 -0.17
N ALA A 69 -2.62 11.86 -0.40
CA ALA A 69 -3.04 13.25 -0.49
C ALA A 69 -3.76 13.55 -1.81
N ASP A 70 -3.39 12.84 -2.88
CA ASP A 70 -3.92 13.07 -4.22
C ASP A 70 -3.96 11.73 -4.96
N VAL A 71 -5.15 11.18 -5.12
CA VAL A 71 -5.34 9.88 -5.76
C VAL A 71 -4.90 9.91 -7.23
N ASP A 72 -5.18 10.99 -7.95
CA ASP A 72 -4.81 11.05 -9.37
C ASP A 72 -3.30 11.06 -9.55
N ALA A 73 -2.58 11.82 -8.72
CA ALA A 73 -1.12 11.84 -8.74
C ALA A 73 -0.54 10.48 -8.34
N ALA A 74 -1.12 9.83 -7.35
CA ALA A 74 -0.69 8.50 -6.92
C ALA A 74 -0.91 7.46 -8.02
N CYS A 75 -2.04 7.51 -8.72
CA CYS A 75 -2.32 6.62 -9.84
C CYS A 75 -1.31 6.81 -10.98
N ALA A 76 -0.94 8.06 -11.29
CA ALA A 76 0.10 8.33 -12.28
C ALA A 76 1.43 7.73 -11.85
N LYS A 77 1.77 7.84 -10.57
CA LYS A 77 2.99 7.26 -10.02
C LYS A 77 2.97 5.73 -10.08
N VAL A 78 1.84 5.11 -9.81
CA VAL A 78 1.67 3.66 -9.94
C VAL A 78 2.01 3.21 -11.36
N ASN A 79 1.47 3.89 -12.37
CA ASN A 79 1.76 3.55 -13.77
C ASN A 79 3.22 3.76 -14.11
N GLU A 80 3.82 4.84 -13.62
CA GLU A 80 5.25 5.13 -13.82
C GLU A 80 6.14 4.04 -13.23
N LEU A 81 5.74 3.46 -12.10
CA LEU A 81 6.50 2.43 -11.39
C LEU A 81 6.25 1.01 -11.93
N GLY A 82 5.50 0.88 -13.00
CA GLY A 82 5.25 -0.42 -13.62
C GLY A 82 3.99 -1.11 -13.13
N GLY A 83 3.21 -0.47 -12.29
CA GLY A 83 1.91 -0.98 -11.86
C GLY A 83 0.80 -0.60 -12.82
N ARG A 84 -0.42 -0.73 -12.35
CA ARG A 84 -1.61 -0.41 -13.15
C ARG A 84 -2.67 0.22 -12.25
N ALA A 85 -3.21 1.35 -12.67
CA ALA A 85 -4.27 2.03 -11.95
C ALA A 85 -5.60 1.92 -12.70
N ALA A 86 -6.67 1.61 -11.95
CA ALA A 86 -8.03 1.71 -12.46
C ALA A 86 -8.47 3.17 -12.41
N ILE A 87 -9.61 3.47 -13.05
CA ILE A 87 -10.15 4.82 -13.05
C ILE A 87 -10.61 5.16 -11.62
N ALA A 88 -10.16 6.33 -11.14
CA ALA A 88 -10.58 6.82 -9.84
C ALA A 88 -12.05 7.26 -9.87
N SER A 89 -12.72 7.11 -8.73
CA SER A 89 -14.12 7.49 -8.59
C SER A 89 -14.35 8.26 -7.30
N ASP A 90 -15.41 9.05 -7.28
CA ASP A 90 -15.77 9.88 -6.14
C ASP A 90 -16.92 9.25 -5.35
N SER A 91 -16.89 9.46 -4.04
CA SER A 91 -17.95 9.09 -3.11
C SER A 91 -18.04 10.15 -2.03
N PRO A 92 -19.09 10.10 -1.16
CA PRO A 92 -19.17 11.08 -0.07
C PRO A 92 -17.94 11.11 0.84
N SER A 93 -17.24 9.98 1.00
CA SER A 93 -16.05 9.92 1.88
C SER A 93 -14.75 10.32 1.19
N GLY A 94 -14.77 10.52 -0.12
CA GLY A 94 -13.59 10.95 -0.86
C GLY A 94 -13.45 10.31 -2.22
N ARG A 95 -12.23 10.39 -2.74
CA ARG A 95 -11.90 9.85 -4.06
C ARG A 95 -11.01 8.63 -3.89
N SER A 96 -11.27 7.58 -4.63
CA SER A 96 -10.52 6.34 -4.47
C SER A 96 -10.27 5.64 -5.80
N ALA A 97 -9.28 4.76 -5.80
CA ALA A 97 -8.99 3.90 -6.94
C ALA A 97 -8.39 2.60 -6.45
N VAL A 98 -8.69 1.52 -7.16
CA VAL A 98 -7.97 0.26 -6.96
C VAL A 98 -6.81 0.24 -7.94
N VAL A 99 -5.63 -0.13 -7.46
CA VAL A 99 -4.43 -0.21 -8.27
C VAL A 99 -3.77 -1.56 -8.08
N SER A 100 -2.91 -1.93 -9.02
CA SER A 100 -2.04 -3.10 -8.86
C SER A 100 -0.60 -2.64 -8.85
N ASP A 101 0.23 -3.30 -8.04
CA ASP A 101 1.67 -3.07 -8.09
C ASP A 101 2.27 -3.72 -9.34
N ASP A 102 3.60 -3.68 -9.48
CA ASP A 102 4.30 -4.22 -10.65
C ASP A 102 4.28 -5.75 -10.73
N GLN A 103 3.72 -6.41 -9.74
CA GLN A 103 3.56 -7.86 -9.71
C GLN A 103 2.09 -8.28 -9.74
N GLY A 104 1.18 -7.33 -9.89
CA GLY A 104 -0.25 -7.59 -9.99
C GLY A 104 -0.98 -7.75 -8.65
N VAL A 105 -0.38 -7.37 -7.53
CA VAL A 105 -1.06 -7.36 -6.24
C VAL A 105 -1.93 -6.11 -6.15
N SER A 106 -3.22 -6.29 -5.88
CA SER A 106 -4.17 -5.18 -5.82
C SER A 106 -4.26 -4.57 -4.42
N ILE A 107 -4.26 -3.25 -4.37
CA ILE A 107 -4.52 -2.47 -3.16
C ILE A 107 -5.46 -1.32 -3.51
N GLY A 108 -6.03 -0.69 -2.48
CA GLY A 108 -6.82 0.52 -2.66
C GLY A 108 -6.03 1.77 -2.29
N LEU A 109 -6.33 2.87 -2.97
CA LEU A 109 -5.84 4.20 -2.63
C LEU A 109 -7.05 5.08 -2.31
N TRP A 110 -6.94 5.90 -1.26
CA TRP A 110 -8.06 6.72 -0.82
C TRP A 110 -7.59 8.13 -0.45
N GLN A 111 -8.21 9.10 -1.10
CA GLN A 111 -8.03 10.51 -0.79
C GLN A 111 -9.26 10.96 -0.01
N PRO A 112 -9.16 11.14 1.31
CA PRO A 112 -10.34 11.50 2.11
C PRO A 112 -10.94 12.83 1.71
N ALA A 113 -12.26 12.90 1.70
CA ALA A 113 -12.95 14.16 1.57
C ALA A 113 -12.76 14.99 2.85
N PRO A 114 -12.95 16.33 2.79
CA PRO A 114 -12.87 17.14 4.00
C PRO A 114 -13.80 16.62 5.08
N GLY A 115 -13.30 16.48 6.30
CA GLY A 115 -14.04 15.94 7.44
C GLY A 115 -13.92 14.43 7.62
N TYR A 116 -13.30 13.72 6.69
CA TYR A 116 -13.01 12.28 6.81
C TYR A 116 -11.54 12.10 7.13
N ALA A 117 -11.26 11.26 8.10
CA ALA A 117 -9.87 11.08 8.55
C ALA A 117 -9.23 9.84 7.95
#